data_3309c30d54c29caaa268a45d00a51c84
#
_entry.id   3309c30d54c29caaa268a45d00a51c84
#
_cell.length_a   1.000
_cell.length_b   1.000
_cell.length_c   1.000
_cell.angle_alpha   90.00
_cell.angle_beta   90.00
_cell.angle_gamma   90.00
#
_symmetry.space_group_name_H-M   'P 1'
#
loop_
_entity.id
_entity.type
_entity.pdbx_description
1 polymer ?
#
loop_
_entity_poly.entity_id
_entity_poly.type
_entity_poly.pdbx_seq_one_letter_code
_entity_poly.pdbx_strand_id
1 'polypeptide(L)' 'MGLVPMVVEQTSRGERAYDIYSRLLRDNIIFLGTPIDDQIANLIIAQMLFLSGEDPEKDIQLYINSPGGSISA' A
#
# COMPACT_ATOMS: atom_id res chain seq x y z
N MET A 1 10.15 -14.66 2.94
CA MET A 1 9.47 -13.91 1.89
C MET A 1 8.09 -14.48 1.66
N GLY A 2 7.09 -13.67 1.74
CA GLY A 2 5.71 -14.11 1.55
C GLY A 2 5.25 -14.03 0.11
N LEU A 3 4.17 -14.73 -0.19
CA LEU A 3 3.50 -14.61 -1.46
C LEU A 3 2.58 -13.38 -1.43
N VAL A 4 2.50 -12.69 -2.55
CA VAL A 4 1.57 -11.58 -2.71
C VAL A 4 0.40 -12.08 -3.57
N PRO A 5 -0.80 -12.19 -2.99
CA PRO A 5 -1.96 -12.63 -3.76
C PRO A 5 -2.28 -11.67 -4.89
N MET A 6 -2.70 -12.23 -6.01
CA MET A 6 -3.11 -11.45 -7.17
C MET A 6 -4.62 -11.32 -7.20
N VAL A 7 -5.07 -10.17 -7.64
CA VAL A 7 -6.48 -9.88 -7.82
C VAL A 7 -6.74 -9.64 -9.31
N VAL A 8 -7.72 -10.33 -9.86
CA VAL A 8 -8.10 -10.17 -11.26
C VAL A 8 -9.31 -9.26 -11.32
N GLU A 9 -9.24 -8.24 -12.13
CA GLU A 9 -10.30 -7.24 -12.25
C GLU A 9 -10.78 -7.17 -13.69
N GLN A 10 -12.09 -7.19 -13.89
CA GLN A 10 -12.70 -7.00 -15.19
C GLN A 10 -12.82 -5.52 -15.49
N THR A 11 -12.38 -5.11 -16.66
CA THR A 11 -12.48 -3.73 -17.11
C THR A 11 -13.08 -3.69 -18.50
N SER A 12 -13.43 -2.50 -18.97
CA SER A 12 -13.93 -2.32 -20.34
C SER A 12 -12.87 -2.68 -21.39
N ARG A 13 -11.61 -2.79 -21.02
CA ARG A 13 -10.52 -3.16 -21.90
C ARG A 13 -10.06 -4.61 -21.71
N GLY A 14 -10.80 -5.41 -20.93
CA GLY A 14 -10.47 -6.77 -20.62
C GLY A 14 -10.10 -6.97 -19.17
N GLU A 15 -9.45 -8.10 -18.89
CA GLU A 15 -9.02 -8.42 -17.54
C GLU A 15 -7.71 -7.75 -17.19
N ARG A 16 -7.57 -7.36 -15.93
CA ARG A 16 -6.36 -6.78 -15.40
C ARG A 16 -6.02 -7.42 -14.07
N ALA A 17 -4.79 -7.89 -13.92
CA ALA A 17 -4.32 -8.48 -12.68
C ALA A 17 -3.49 -7.48 -11.89
N TYR A 18 -3.77 -7.41 -10.59
CA TYR A 18 -3.01 -6.59 -9.66
C TYR A 18 -2.57 -7.45 -8.49
N ASP A 19 -1.43 -7.17 -7.89
CA ASP A 19 -1.18 -7.69 -6.56
C ASP A 19 -2.14 -7.00 -5.57
N ILE A 20 -2.42 -7.67 -4.46
CA ILE A 20 -3.43 -7.16 -3.52
C ILE A 20 -3.04 -5.79 -2.95
N TYR A 21 -1.77 -5.54 -2.75
CA TYR A 21 -1.31 -4.26 -2.19
C TYR A 21 -1.52 -3.12 -3.19
N SER A 22 -1.22 -3.34 -4.46
CA SER A 22 -1.47 -2.34 -5.50
C SER A 22 -2.95 -2.06 -5.69
N ARG A 23 -3.79 -3.08 -5.55
CA ARG A 23 -5.24 -2.89 -5.65
C ARG A 23 -5.77 -2.06 -4.50
N LEU A 24 -5.29 -2.29 -3.29
CA LEU A 24 -5.65 -1.49 -2.13
C LEU A 24 -5.17 -0.04 -2.28
N LEU A 25 -3.96 0.13 -2.77
CA LEU A 25 -3.39 1.45 -2.99
C LEU A 25 -4.25 2.30 -3.92
N ARG A 26 -4.86 1.69 -4.90
CA ARG A 26 -5.77 2.35 -5.83
C ARG A 26 -6.96 3.00 -5.12
N ASP A 27 -7.38 2.44 -4.01
CA ASP A 27 -8.46 2.97 -3.17
C ASP A 27 -7.93 3.82 -2.01
N ASN A 28 -6.69 4.29 -2.10
CA ASN A 28 -6.02 5.08 -1.07
C ASN A 28 -5.83 4.32 0.24
N ILE A 29 -5.62 3.01 0.14
CA ILE A 29 -5.36 2.15 1.29
C ILE A 29 -3.92 1.68 1.24
N ILE A 30 -3.17 1.96 2.31
CA ILE A 30 -1.81 1.46 2.50
C ILE A 30 -1.85 0.42 3.61
N PHE A 31 -1.34 -0.78 3.33
CA PHE A 31 -1.32 -1.85 4.30
C PHE A 31 0.11 -2.16 4.71
N LEU A 32 0.35 -2.16 6.02
CA LEU A 32 1.65 -2.49 6.59
C LEU A 32 1.50 -3.75 7.44
N GLY A 33 2.07 -4.86 6.95
CA GLY A 33 1.97 -6.15 7.61
C GLY A 33 3.32 -6.75 8.01
N THR A 34 4.36 -5.93 8.05
CA THR A 34 5.72 -6.38 8.40
C THR A 34 6.27 -5.53 9.53
N PRO A 35 7.35 -5.98 10.20
CA PRO A 35 8.06 -5.12 11.13
C PRO A 35 8.51 -3.83 10.46
N ILE A 36 8.49 -2.75 11.21
CA ILE A 36 8.84 -1.43 10.68
C ILE A 36 10.34 -1.18 10.86
N ASP A 37 11.02 -0.91 9.76
CA ASP A 37 12.41 -0.43 9.76
C ASP A 37 12.47 0.84 8.89
N ASP A 38 13.65 1.42 8.76
CA ASP A 38 13.81 2.67 8.02
C ASP A 38 13.41 2.52 6.55
N GLN A 39 13.69 1.37 5.94
CA GLN A 39 13.36 1.11 4.55
C GLN A 39 11.84 1.02 4.36
N ILE A 40 11.17 0.31 5.26
CA ILE A 40 9.71 0.19 5.22
C ILE A 40 9.05 1.54 5.49
N ALA A 41 9.56 2.30 6.44
CA ALA A 41 9.04 3.64 6.72
C ALA A 41 9.14 4.54 5.50
N ASN A 42 10.26 4.49 4.78
CA ASN A 42 10.44 5.28 3.56
C ASN A 42 9.47 4.85 2.46
N LEU A 43 9.20 3.56 2.33
CA LEU A 43 8.22 3.08 1.35
C LEU A 43 6.81 3.58 1.67
N ILE A 44 6.44 3.58 2.95
CA ILE A 44 5.13 4.09 3.37
C ILE A 44 5.01 5.58 3.06
N ILE A 45 6.03 6.35 3.38
CA ILE A 45 6.05 7.78 3.11
C ILE A 45 5.95 8.05 1.59
N ALA A 46 6.68 7.29 0.79
CA ALA A 46 6.65 7.44 -0.67
C ALA A 46 5.25 7.17 -1.23
N GLN A 47 4.57 6.15 -0.72
CA GLN A 47 3.21 5.83 -1.12
C GLN A 47 2.24 6.93 -0.71
N MET A 48 2.38 7.47 0.49
CA MET A 48 1.55 8.58 0.95
C MET A 48 1.74 9.82 0.09
N LEU A 49 2.97 10.15 -0.27
CA LEU A 49 3.26 11.26 -1.15
C LEU A 49 2.66 11.07 -2.54
N PHE A 50 2.74 9.86 -3.08
CA PHE A 50 2.15 9.53 -4.36
C PHE A 50 0.63 9.74 -4.35
N LEU A 51 -0.05 9.18 -3.34
CA LEU A 51 -1.49 9.29 -3.23
C LEU A 51 -1.94 10.74 -3.00
N SER A 52 -1.19 11.48 -2.20
CA SER A 52 -1.49 12.88 -1.95
C SER A 52 -1.35 13.73 -3.21
N GLY A 53 -0.40 13.37 -4.08
CA GLY A 53 -0.21 14.05 -5.36
C GLY A 53 -1.31 13.74 -6.36
N GLU A 54 -1.87 12.52 -6.32
CA GLU A 54 -2.96 12.12 -7.22
C GLU A 54 -4.28 12.78 -6.87
N ASP A 55 -4.59 12.85 -5.57
CA ASP A 55 -5.83 13.47 -5.11
C ASP A 55 -5.61 14.01 -3.70
N PRO A 56 -5.23 15.28 -3.57
CA PRO A 56 -4.91 15.85 -2.25
C PRO A 56 -6.09 15.95 -1.30
N GLU A 57 -7.31 15.86 -1.81
CA GLU A 57 -8.52 15.98 -0.98
C GLU A 57 -9.04 14.64 -0.50
N LYS A 58 -8.52 13.54 -1.05
CA LYS A 58 -8.98 12.21 -0.67
C LYS A 58 -8.18 11.70 0.52
N ASP A 59 -8.86 11.17 1.52
CA ASP A 59 -8.23 10.62 2.70
C ASP A 59 -7.42 9.36 2.35
N ILE A 60 -6.32 9.19 3.06
CA ILE A 60 -5.47 8.02 2.96
C ILE A 60 -5.72 7.17 4.21
N GLN A 61 -6.03 5.89 4.01
CA GLN A 61 -6.22 4.95 5.10
C GLN A 61 -4.96 4.10 5.25
N LEU A 62 -4.42 4.06 6.46
CA LEU A 62 -3.24 3.27 6.78
C LEU A 62 -3.63 2.18 7.76
N TYR A 63 -3.53 0.93 7.31
CA TYR A 63 -3.80 -0.24 8.14
C TYR A 63 -2.47 -0.85 8.57
N ILE A 64 -2.28 -0.97 9.87
CA ILE A 64 -1.04 -1.49 10.44
C ILE A 64 -1.33 -2.79 11.16
N ASN A 65 -0.67 -3.85 10.72
CA ASN A 65 -0.68 -5.15 11.39
C ASN A 65 0.77 -5.59 11.55
N SER A 66 1.45 -5.00 12.51
CA SER A 66 2.88 -5.15 12.70
C SER A 66 3.19 -5.33 14.19
N PRO A 67 4.19 -6.13 14.54
CA PRO A 67 4.60 -6.26 15.94
C PRO A 67 5.34 -5.04 16.47
N GLY A 68 5.51 -4.02 15.64
CA GLY A 68 6.29 -2.86 15.97
C GLY A 68 7.57 -2.82 15.17
N GLY A 69 8.49 -2.01 15.59
CA GLY A 69 9.74 -1.87 14.84
C GLY A 69 10.80 -1.09 15.59
N SER A 70 11.76 -0.59 14.84
CA SER A 70 12.84 0.23 15.39
C SER A 70 12.30 1.55 15.92
N ILE A 71 12.86 2.00 17.03
CA ILE A 71 12.50 3.30 17.60
C ILE A 71 12.83 4.43 16.63
N SER A 72 13.86 4.24 15.81
CA SER A 72 14.26 5.24 14.82
C SER A 72 13.36 5.27 13.58
N ALA A 73 12.55 4.25 13.39
CA ALA A 73 11.67 4.16 12.25
C ALA A 73 10.35 4.88 12.49
#